data_55f24e8e0744380a1a27af3536d64f02
#
_entry.id   55f24e8e0744380a1a27af3536d64f02
#
_cell.length_a   1.000
_cell.length_b   1.000
_cell.length_c   1.000
_cell.angle_alpha   90.00
_cell.angle_beta   90.00
_cell.angle_gamma   90.00
#
_symmetry.space_group_name_H-M   'P 1'
#
loop_
_entity.id
_entity.type
_entity.pdbx_description
1 polymer ?
#
loop_
_entity_poly.entity_id
_entity_poly.type
_entity_poly.pdbx_seq_one_letter_code
_entity_poly.pdbx_strand_id
1 'polypeptide(L)'
;DKLPYGLRWLMKQLRDLCLKALPDTSEEDISKVIVYFVYYRFINLAIVQPDVYKIANDDLPPIARKNLITVSRVLQNLFNFRKFSKDNPGETPFLPLNSFIEKNTPTVQEYVASIY
;
A
#
# COMPACT_ATOMS: atom_id res chain seq x y z
N ASP A 1 5.46 -8.73 10.10
CA ASP A 1 6.31 -9.36 11.10
C ASP A 1 7.79 -8.97 10.99
N LYS A 2 8.22 -8.55 9.79
CA LYS A 2 9.61 -8.15 9.54
C LYS A 2 9.80 -6.63 9.38
N LEU A 3 8.76 -5.85 9.61
CA LEU A 3 8.88 -4.40 9.56
C LEU A 3 9.77 -3.92 10.72
N PRO A 4 10.76 -3.04 10.49
CA PRO A 4 11.66 -2.57 11.54
C PRO A 4 10.90 -1.97 12.73
N TYR A 5 11.37 -2.29 13.94
CA TYR A 5 10.74 -1.83 15.17
C TYR A 5 10.58 -0.31 15.23
N GLY A 6 11.61 0.43 14.81
CA GLY A 6 11.55 1.90 14.80
C GLY A 6 10.43 2.45 13.91
N LEU A 7 10.20 1.81 12.76
CA LEU A 7 9.11 2.19 11.86
C LEU A 7 7.75 1.86 12.47
N ARG A 8 7.62 0.70 13.11
CA ARG A 8 6.39 0.32 13.83
C ARG A 8 6.10 1.27 14.98
N TRP A 9 7.12 1.63 15.74
CA TRP A 9 7.00 2.60 16.82
C TRP A 9 6.53 3.95 16.29
N LEU A 10 7.12 4.42 15.20
CA LEU A 10 6.74 5.70 14.56
C LEU A 10 5.27 5.65 14.11
N MET A 11 4.83 4.55 13.51
CA MET A 11 3.43 4.40 13.07
C MET A 11 2.46 4.40 14.24
N LYS A 12 2.84 3.79 15.37
CA LYS A 12 2.06 3.86 16.60
C LYS A 12 1.94 5.30 17.11
N GLN A 13 3.05 6.03 17.13
CA GLN A 13 3.01 7.45 17.53
C GLN A 13 2.11 8.27 16.59
N LEU A 14 2.18 8.02 15.30
CA LEU A 14 1.34 8.68 14.32
C LEU A 14 -0.15 8.38 14.57
N ARG A 15 -0.48 7.11 14.84
CA ARG A 15 -1.85 6.71 15.19
C ARG A 15 -2.34 7.45 16.44
N ASP A 16 -1.55 7.43 17.50
CA ASP A 16 -1.92 8.08 18.78
C ASP A 16 -2.09 9.58 18.60
N LEU A 17 -1.25 10.21 17.80
CA LEU A 17 -1.36 11.63 17.47
C LEU A 17 -2.63 11.93 16.67
N CYS A 18 -2.97 11.10 15.69
CA CYS A 18 -4.22 11.24 14.92
C CYS A 18 -5.44 11.13 15.81
N LEU A 19 -5.49 10.17 16.72
CA LEU A 19 -6.59 10.00 17.66
C LEU A 19 -6.71 11.18 18.62
N LYS A 20 -5.58 11.74 19.04
CA LYS A 20 -5.56 12.91 19.93
C LYS A 20 -6.03 14.17 19.22
N ALA A 21 -5.58 14.38 17.97
CA ALA A 21 -5.93 15.57 17.20
C ALA A 21 -7.34 15.50 16.60
N LEU A 22 -7.81 14.31 16.26
CA LEU A 22 -9.09 14.06 15.61
C LEU A 22 -9.79 12.87 16.30
N PRO A 23 -10.39 13.09 17.48
CA PRO A 23 -10.96 12.00 18.30
C PRO A 23 -12.03 11.17 17.59
N ASP A 24 -12.73 11.76 16.62
CA ASP A 24 -13.79 11.09 15.88
C ASP A 24 -13.29 10.34 14.64
N THR A 25 -11.97 10.23 14.45
CA THR A 25 -11.38 9.52 13.31
C THR A 25 -11.64 8.02 13.39
N SER A 26 -12.15 7.43 12.31
CA SER A 26 -12.40 6.00 12.24
C SER A 26 -11.10 5.20 12.15
N GLU A 27 -11.14 3.94 12.57
CA GLU A 27 -10.00 3.02 12.40
C GLU A 27 -9.64 2.83 10.90
N GLU A 28 -10.62 2.92 10.00
CA GLU A 28 -10.38 2.88 8.58
C GLU A 28 -9.53 4.07 8.10
N ASP A 29 -9.85 5.27 8.55
CA ASP A 29 -9.08 6.47 8.19
C ASP A 29 -7.68 6.44 8.77
N ILE A 30 -7.52 5.94 9.98
CA ILE A 30 -6.20 5.70 10.57
C ILE A 30 -5.40 4.71 9.74
N SER A 31 -6.02 3.61 9.33
CA SER A 31 -5.39 2.61 8.46
C SER A 31 -4.91 3.23 7.14
N LYS A 32 -5.69 4.12 6.54
CA LYS A 32 -5.29 4.84 5.31
C LYS A 32 -4.06 5.71 5.54
N VAL A 33 -3.97 6.39 6.67
CA VAL A 33 -2.79 7.21 7.02
C VAL A 33 -1.55 6.33 7.19
N ILE A 34 -1.67 5.22 7.90
CA ILE A 34 -0.57 4.25 8.09
C ILE A 34 -0.12 3.68 6.73
N VAL A 35 -1.07 3.28 5.89
CA VAL A 35 -0.79 2.78 4.53
C VAL A 35 -0.04 3.84 3.71
N TYR A 36 -0.44 5.11 3.79
CA TYR A 36 0.25 6.18 3.08
C TYR A 36 1.74 6.21 3.43
N PHE A 37 2.09 6.15 4.71
CA PHE A 37 3.50 6.18 5.11
C PHE A 37 4.23 4.88 4.81
N VAL A 38 3.66 3.73 5.14
CA VAL A 38 4.36 2.44 5.01
C VAL A 38 4.37 1.97 3.56
N TYR A 39 3.23 1.97 2.90
CA TYR A 39 3.13 1.46 1.53
C TYR A 39 3.69 2.44 0.51
N TYR A 40 3.15 3.66 0.45
CA TYR A 40 3.54 4.61 -0.60
C TYR A 40 4.98 5.10 -0.45
N ARG A 41 5.44 5.34 0.77
CA ARG A 41 6.76 5.91 1.01
C ARG A 41 7.88 4.90 1.05
N PHE A 42 7.59 3.63 1.32
CA PHE A 42 8.62 2.59 1.42
C PHE A 42 8.39 1.44 0.46
N ILE A 43 7.31 0.68 0.62
CA ILE A 43 7.09 -0.56 -0.14
C ILE A 43 6.90 -0.27 -1.62
N ASN A 44 6.07 0.70 -1.96
CA ASN A 44 5.78 1.04 -3.36
C ASN A 44 7.03 1.50 -4.11
N LEU A 45 7.85 2.32 -3.51
CA LEU A 45 9.09 2.79 -4.12
C LEU A 45 10.07 1.63 -4.36
N ALA A 46 10.17 0.70 -3.43
CA ALA A 46 10.99 -0.49 -3.59
C ALA A 46 10.51 -1.39 -4.73
N ILE A 47 9.21 -1.47 -4.96
CA ILE A 47 8.62 -2.24 -6.07
C ILE A 47 8.91 -1.56 -7.42
N VAL A 48 8.67 -0.26 -7.52
CA VAL A 48 8.76 0.48 -8.79
C VAL A 48 10.19 0.82 -9.17
N GLN A 49 11.06 1.03 -8.19
CA GLN A 49 12.46 1.44 -8.37
C GLN A 49 13.44 0.52 -7.64
N PRO A 50 13.39 -0.81 -7.86
CA PRO A 50 14.26 -1.73 -7.13
C PRO A 50 15.74 -1.56 -7.48
N ASP A 51 16.05 -1.04 -8.65
CA ASP A 51 17.40 -0.69 -9.09
C ASP A 51 17.97 0.51 -8.29
N VAL A 52 17.16 1.56 -8.08
CA VAL A 52 17.54 2.75 -7.31
C VAL A 52 17.82 2.40 -5.85
N TYR A 53 17.00 1.52 -5.26
CA TYR A 53 17.14 1.10 -3.86
C TYR A 53 18.05 -0.13 -3.69
N LYS A 54 18.77 -0.54 -4.75
CA LYS A 54 19.74 -1.65 -4.75
C LYS A 54 19.13 -3.00 -4.32
N ILE A 55 17.84 -3.19 -4.58
CA ILE A 55 17.17 -4.48 -4.43
C ILE A 55 17.44 -5.35 -5.65
N ALA A 56 17.46 -4.74 -6.83
CA ALA A 56 17.93 -5.35 -8.06
C ALA A 56 19.37 -4.90 -8.36
N ASN A 57 20.20 -5.80 -8.88
CA ASN A 57 21.62 -5.53 -9.10
C ASN A 57 21.90 -4.69 -10.34
N ASP A 58 21.02 -4.74 -11.35
CA ASP A 58 21.17 -4.07 -12.64
C ASP A 58 20.02 -3.10 -12.88
N ASP A 59 20.24 -2.16 -13.82
CA ASP A 59 19.17 -1.29 -14.30
C ASP A 59 18.06 -2.11 -14.93
N LEU A 60 16.81 -1.75 -14.63
CA LEU A 60 15.65 -2.43 -15.17
C LEU A 60 15.41 -2.07 -16.63
N PRO A 61 15.16 -3.06 -17.52
CA PRO A 61 14.61 -2.79 -18.84
C PRO A 61 13.29 -2.03 -18.75
N PRO A 62 12.96 -1.15 -19.71
CA PRO A 62 11.71 -0.37 -19.68
C PRO A 62 10.44 -1.23 -19.53
N ILE A 63 10.40 -2.40 -20.15
CA ILE A 63 9.26 -3.30 -20.04
C ILE A 63 9.09 -3.89 -18.64
N ALA A 64 10.21 -4.24 -17.99
CA ALA A 64 10.17 -4.73 -16.61
C ALA A 64 9.65 -3.67 -15.65
N ARG A 65 10.13 -2.44 -15.80
CA ARG A 65 9.64 -1.30 -15.00
C ARG A 65 8.16 -1.06 -15.23
N LYS A 66 7.70 -1.10 -16.48
CA LYS A 66 6.28 -0.94 -16.80
C LYS A 66 5.43 -2.02 -16.13
N ASN A 67 5.89 -3.26 -16.10
CA ASN A 67 5.19 -4.37 -15.45
C ASN A 67 5.14 -4.15 -13.93
N LEU A 68 6.22 -3.68 -13.32
CA LEU A 68 6.25 -3.37 -11.88
C LEU A 68 5.32 -2.20 -11.53
N ILE A 69 5.21 -1.20 -12.38
CA ILE A 69 4.25 -0.09 -12.20
C ILE A 69 2.81 -0.64 -12.24
N THR A 70 2.52 -1.57 -13.13
CA THR A 70 1.21 -2.21 -13.20
C THR A 70 0.89 -3.00 -11.92
N VAL A 71 1.84 -3.81 -11.44
CA VAL A 71 1.71 -4.53 -10.16
C VAL A 71 1.48 -3.56 -9.01
N SER A 72 2.27 -2.49 -8.95
CA SER A 72 2.14 -1.43 -7.95
C SER A 72 0.73 -0.82 -7.95
N ARG A 73 0.16 -0.58 -9.12
CA ARG A 73 -1.19 -0.02 -9.25
C ARG A 73 -2.27 -0.94 -8.65
N VAL A 74 -2.17 -2.24 -8.88
CA VAL A 74 -3.08 -3.23 -8.28
C VAL A 74 -2.93 -3.25 -6.76
N LEU A 75 -1.69 -3.26 -6.26
CA LEU A 75 -1.41 -3.26 -4.82
C LEU A 75 -1.86 -1.97 -4.14
N GLN A 76 -1.76 -0.82 -4.81
CA GLN A 76 -2.28 0.44 -4.29
C GLN A 76 -3.78 0.38 -4.01
N ASN A 77 -4.54 -0.18 -4.94
CA ASN A 77 -5.97 -0.36 -4.72
C ASN A 77 -6.26 -1.34 -3.58
N LEU A 78 -5.51 -2.44 -3.50
CA LEU A 78 -5.64 -3.41 -2.41
C LEU A 78 -5.36 -2.76 -1.04
N PHE A 79 -4.28 -2.00 -0.91
CA PHE A 79 -3.91 -1.36 0.35
C PHE A 79 -4.84 -0.19 0.72
N ASN A 80 -5.53 0.39 -0.25
CA ASN A 80 -6.57 1.40 -0.01
C ASN A 80 -7.96 0.79 0.20
N PHE A 81 -8.07 -0.53 0.18
CA PHE A 81 -9.35 -1.25 0.31
C PHE A 81 -10.37 -0.86 -0.75
N ARG A 82 -9.87 -0.57 -1.96
CA ARG A 82 -10.66 -0.02 -3.04
C ARG A 82 -10.60 -0.89 -4.28
N LYS A 83 -11.77 -1.23 -4.83
CA LYS A 83 -11.89 -1.95 -6.09
C LYS A 83 -11.70 -1.02 -7.29
N PHE A 84 -11.37 -1.60 -8.44
CA PHE A 84 -11.36 -0.89 -9.70
C PHE A 84 -12.79 -0.54 -10.13
N SER A 85 -12.97 0.65 -10.71
CA SER A 85 -14.28 1.16 -11.10
C SER A 85 -14.55 0.97 -12.58
N LYS A 86 -15.81 0.61 -12.91
CA LYS A 86 -16.29 0.58 -14.29
C LYS A 86 -16.37 1.96 -14.92
N ASP A 87 -16.54 3.01 -14.09
CA ASP A 87 -16.71 4.39 -14.53
C ASP A 87 -15.40 5.06 -14.93
N ASN A 88 -14.27 4.42 -14.62
CA ASN A 88 -12.95 4.92 -14.98
C ASN A 88 -12.37 4.08 -16.14
N PRO A 89 -12.26 4.66 -17.36
CA PRO A 89 -11.73 3.92 -18.52
C PRO A 89 -10.32 3.37 -18.31
N GLY A 90 -9.49 4.05 -17.53
CA GLY A 90 -8.14 3.59 -17.20
C GLY A 90 -8.11 2.38 -16.28
N GLU A 91 -9.21 2.08 -15.59
CA GLU A 91 -9.34 0.95 -14.67
C GLU A 91 -10.04 -0.26 -15.30
N THR A 92 -10.69 -0.09 -16.45
CA THR A 92 -11.48 -1.16 -17.09
C THR A 92 -10.68 -2.46 -17.28
N PRO A 93 -9.40 -2.45 -17.74
CA PRO A 93 -8.63 -3.68 -17.90
C PRO A 93 -8.37 -4.42 -16.57
N PHE A 94 -8.50 -3.75 -15.44
CA PHE A 94 -8.24 -4.30 -14.11
C PHE A 94 -9.48 -4.83 -13.40
N LEU A 95 -10.68 -4.65 -13.97
CA LEU A 95 -11.92 -5.12 -13.36
C LEU A 95 -11.90 -6.60 -12.94
N PRO A 96 -11.34 -7.54 -13.75
CA PRO A 96 -11.24 -8.93 -13.33
C PRO A 96 -10.43 -9.16 -12.05
N LEU A 97 -9.59 -8.21 -11.66
CA LEU A 97 -8.78 -8.29 -10.43
C LEU A 97 -9.53 -7.86 -9.17
N ASN A 98 -10.78 -7.39 -9.29
CA ASN A 98 -11.58 -7.03 -8.12
C ASN A 98 -11.83 -8.22 -7.19
N SER A 99 -11.94 -9.44 -7.74
CA SER A 99 -12.05 -10.65 -6.93
C SER A 99 -10.79 -10.90 -6.09
N PHE A 100 -9.62 -10.64 -6.65
CA PHE A 100 -8.35 -10.69 -5.92
C PHE A 100 -8.32 -9.67 -4.80
N ILE A 101 -8.77 -8.43 -5.05
CA ILE A 101 -8.83 -7.36 -4.05
C ILE A 101 -9.78 -7.75 -2.92
N GLU A 102 -10.98 -8.22 -3.23
CA GLU A 102 -11.95 -8.69 -2.22
C GLU A 102 -11.38 -9.80 -1.35
N LYS A 103 -10.75 -10.79 -1.97
CA LYS A 103 -10.18 -11.95 -1.27
C LYS A 103 -9.06 -11.55 -0.31
N ASN A 104 -8.23 -10.59 -0.68
CA ASN A 104 -7.01 -10.23 0.06
C ASN A 104 -7.18 -9.02 0.98
N THR A 105 -8.28 -8.28 0.87
CA THR A 105 -8.55 -7.11 1.73
C THR A 105 -8.48 -7.45 3.22
N PRO A 106 -9.12 -8.53 3.73
CA PRO A 106 -9.02 -8.87 5.15
C PRO A 106 -7.58 -9.11 5.62
N THR A 107 -6.77 -9.77 4.80
CA THR A 107 -5.36 -10.03 5.12
C THR A 107 -4.57 -8.74 5.22
N VAL A 108 -4.81 -7.79 4.31
CA VAL A 108 -4.13 -6.49 4.35
C VAL A 108 -4.60 -5.66 5.55
N GLN A 109 -5.88 -5.68 5.86
CA GLN A 109 -6.42 -5.00 7.04
C GLN A 109 -5.77 -5.53 8.33
N GLU A 110 -5.66 -6.85 8.45
CA GLU A 110 -4.99 -7.48 9.59
C GLU A 110 -3.51 -7.09 9.65
N TYR A 111 -2.83 -7.09 8.52
CA TYR A 111 -1.44 -6.67 8.44
C TYR A 111 -1.26 -5.22 8.88
N VAL A 112 -2.05 -4.30 8.36
CA VAL A 112 -1.99 -2.87 8.70
C VAL A 112 -2.25 -2.66 10.19
N ALA A 113 -3.26 -3.33 10.74
CA ALA A 113 -3.56 -3.27 12.17
C ALA A 113 -2.41 -3.80 13.03
N SER A 114 -1.62 -4.76 12.53
CA SER A 114 -0.47 -5.33 13.25
C SER A 114 0.73 -4.39 13.34
N ILE A 115 0.77 -3.33 12.52
CA ILE A 115 1.89 -2.39 12.49
C ILE A 115 1.92 -1.52 13.75
N TYR A 116 0.75 -1.18 14.25
CA TYR A 116 0.56 -0.38 15.45
C TYR A 116 -0.32 -1.15 16.45
#